data_18966092bd63e06bdda30909576079a1
#
_entry.id   18966092bd63e06bdda30909576079a1
#
_cell.length_a   1.000
_cell.length_b   1.000
_cell.length_c   1.000
_cell.angle_alpha   90.00
_cell.angle_beta   90.00
_cell.angle_gamma   90.00
#
_symmetry.space_group_name_H-M   'P 1'
#
loop_
_entity.id
_entity.type
_entity.pdbx_description
1 polymer ?
#
loop_
_entity_poly.entity_id
_entity_poly.type
_entity_poly.pdbx_seq_one_letter_code
_entity_poly.pdbx_strand_id
1 'polypeptide(L)'
;MRSPLGLGAIIAAGLLSAQDGSSLYDRTCASCHNGGNDRAPSRDALRSMSADRVLAAMETGPMISMAVRLTTADRRAIAEFVSGKPIGQPLVTTPSAKAMCPASEASFTLAGSMWTGWGVNTSNTRFQSTAGIGAAEVPRLKVKWAFAFPGDIQAYSQPTIAGGRVFVGSAGGKVYSLEAKTGCVHWFFEADSGVRSAVTLARVGSGNVAFFGDGKANVYGVDATTGKQLWKTKADAFPVAGITSSPVFYNGRIYIGVKSGEEASGADPHYECCRFRGSVVALDAATGKQVWKTYLVDEPKRTTKNKAGAQLWAPSGVSVWSTPAIDGQRNAVYVTTGNNYTDPATRMSDAFVALDLNSGKILWSRQMTPKDAYTAACRLPDKTNCAESNGPDFDFGSSPILVALPSGKRALIAGQKSGVVYAVDPDNQGEVLWQTRVGKGGTMGGVQWGSAADQNNVYVAVSDIGRIMLTYSTSTDADPKQGGGMFALRLNNGENVWYTAPKPCGQQPRCSPAQSAAVTAIPGVAFSGSVDGHLRAYSSADGKIVWDYDTAQAYETVNGVPGHGGSLDGPGPAIADGMLFVNSGYPTAGGMSGNVLLAFSVDGN
;
A
#
# COMPACT_ATOMS: atom_id res chain seq x y z
N MET A 1 -8.66 80.57 -22.95
CA MET A 1 -8.08 80.00 -24.16
C MET A 1 -6.79 79.26 -23.83
N ARG A 2 -6.85 78.03 -23.53
CA ARG A 2 -5.80 77.00 -23.53
C ARG A 2 -6.36 75.77 -22.86
N SER A 3 -6.71 74.74 -23.63
CA SER A 3 -7.06 73.41 -23.16
C SER A 3 -5.87 72.70 -22.60
N PRO A 4 -5.96 71.88 -21.53
CA PRO A 4 -4.97 70.88 -21.19
C PRO A 4 -5.33 69.53 -21.79
N LEU A 5 -4.39 68.94 -22.48
CA LEU A 5 -4.35 67.56 -22.94
C LEU A 5 -4.30 66.61 -21.75
N GLY A 6 -5.27 65.71 -21.65
CA GLY A 6 -5.27 64.60 -20.74
C GLY A 6 -4.43 63.45 -21.29
N LEU A 7 -3.38 63.03 -20.56
CA LEU A 7 -2.63 61.83 -20.82
C LEU A 7 -3.39 60.61 -20.25
N GLY A 8 -4.00 59.85 -21.13
CA GLY A 8 -4.58 58.54 -20.76
C GLY A 8 -3.47 57.50 -20.61
N ALA A 9 -3.24 57.05 -19.39
CA ALA A 9 -2.40 55.88 -19.12
C ALA A 9 -3.14 54.60 -19.53
N ILE A 10 -2.70 53.96 -20.60
CA ILE A 10 -3.13 52.64 -21.01
C ILE A 10 -2.46 51.63 -20.07
N ILE A 11 -3.19 51.12 -19.11
CA ILE A 11 -2.76 49.94 -18.31
C ILE A 11 -2.94 48.73 -19.24
N ALA A 12 -1.86 48.26 -19.82
CA ALA A 12 -1.83 46.96 -20.49
C ALA A 12 -1.90 45.86 -19.41
N ALA A 13 -3.10 45.36 -19.14
CA ALA A 13 -3.29 44.13 -18.40
C ALA A 13 -2.72 42.99 -19.26
N GLY A 14 -1.54 42.53 -18.91
CA GLY A 14 -0.96 41.32 -19.49
C GLY A 14 -1.88 40.14 -19.20
N LEU A 15 -2.62 39.70 -20.19
CA LEU A 15 -3.26 38.38 -20.19
C LEU A 15 -2.14 37.33 -20.10
N LEU A 16 -1.89 36.81 -18.92
CA LEU A 16 -1.20 35.55 -18.73
C LEU A 16 -2.06 34.50 -19.45
N SER A 17 -1.73 34.19 -20.71
CA SER A 17 -2.35 33.07 -21.43
C SER A 17 -2.03 31.81 -20.63
N ALA A 18 -3.07 31.16 -20.12
CA ALA A 18 -2.95 29.81 -19.60
C ALA A 18 -2.25 28.97 -20.67
N GLN A 19 -1.12 28.36 -20.33
CA GLN A 19 -0.40 27.52 -21.29
C GLN A 19 -1.33 26.37 -21.67
N ASP A 20 -1.40 26.05 -22.96
CA ASP A 20 -2.21 24.95 -23.47
C ASP A 20 -1.75 23.62 -22.84
N GLY A 21 -2.70 22.89 -22.25
CA GLY A 21 -2.44 21.61 -21.60
C GLY A 21 -1.76 20.59 -22.51
N SER A 22 -2.00 20.66 -23.82
CA SER A 22 -1.32 19.84 -24.84
C SER A 22 0.17 20.12 -24.89
N SER A 23 0.54 21.39 -25.04
CA SER A 23 1.94 21.82 -25.12
C SER A 23 2.70 21.53 -23.82
N LEU A 24 2.04 21.66 -22.68
CA LEU A 24 2.60 21.28 -21.37
C LEU A 24 2.84 19.77 -21.27
N TYR A 25 1.84 18.97 -21.67
CA TYR A 25 1.92 17.53 -21.69
C TYR A 25 3.07 17.04 -22.59
N ASP A 26 3.16 17.55 -23.80
CA ASP A 26 4.16 17.13 -24.79
C ASP A 26 5.59 17.36 -24.28
N ARG A 27 5.83 18.47 -23.58
CA ARG A 27 7.15 18.80 -23.03
C ARG A 27 7.51 18.02 -21.77
N THR A 28 6.50 17.65 -20.94
CA THR A 28 6.74 17.17 -19.59
C THR A 28 6.39 15.69 -19.41
N CYS A 29 5.38 15.20 -20.12
CA CYS A 29 4.73 13.92 -19.86
C CYS A 29 4.84 12.92 -21.02
N ALA A 30 4.82 13.42 -22.27
CA ALA A 30 4.69 12.59 -23.47
C ALA A 30 5.84 11.58 -23.64
N SER A 31 7.07 11.92 -23.22
CA SER A 31 8.22 11.01 -23.30
C SER A 31 7.99 9.67 -22.58
N CYS A 32 7.16 9.69 -21.52
CA CYS A 32 6.81 8.48 -20.78
C CYS A 32 5.45 7.92 -21.17
N HIS A 33 4.44 8.77 -21.40
CA HIS A 33 3.06 8.37 -21.55
C HIS A 33 2.59 8.13 -23.00
N ASN A 34 3.38 8.49 -24.02
CA ASN A 34 3.10 8.20 -25.44
C ASN A 34 3.77 6.90 -25.96
N GLY A 35 3.93 5.91 -25.10
CA GLY A 35 4.51 4.62 -25.48
C GLY A 35 6.03 4.53 -25.34
N GLY A 36 6.69 5.58 -24.84
CA GLY A 36 8.12 5.54 -24.52
C GLY A 36 8.44 4.83 -23.21
N ASN A 37 7.42 4.49 -22.44
CA ASN A 37 7.57 3.90 -21.10
C ASN A 37 6.39 2.98 -20.76
N ASP A 38 6.56 1.66 -20.85
CA ASP A 38 5.49 0.68 -20.54
C ASP A 38 5.07 0.68 -19.07
N ARG A 39 5.81 1.37 -18.19
CA ARG A 39 5.44 1.62 -16.78
C ARG A 39 4.56 2.83 -16.58
N ALA A 40 4.64 3.78 -17.52
CA ALA A 40 3.73 4.90 -17.51
C ALA A 40 2.43 4.43 -18.13
N PRO A 41 1.27 4.73 -17.50
CA PRO A 41 -0.01 4.49 -18.14
C PRO A 41 0.00 5.11 -19.53
N SER A 42 -0.46 4.37 -20.54
CA SER A 42 -0.60 4.93 -21.88
C SER A 42 -1.54 6.13 -21.86
N ARG A 43 -1.45 6.97 -22.86
CA ARG A 43 -2.38 8.11 -23.00
C ARG A 43 -3.84 7.67 -22.99
N ASP A 44 -4.16 6.52 -23.57
CA ASP A 44 -5.52 5.98 -23.56
C ASP A 44 -5.95 5.52 -22.17
N ALA A 45 -5.05 4.92 -21.40
CA ALA A 45 -5.30 4.60 -20.01
C ALA A 45 -5.53 5.86 -19.16
N LEU A 46 -4.78 6.94 -19.40
CA LEU A 46 -5.00 8.22 -18.71
C LEU A 46 -6.34 8.86 -19.10
N ARG A 47 -6.80 8.72 -20.35
CA ARG A 47 -8.12 9.17 -20.80
C ARG A 47 -9.28 8.47 -20.07
N SER A 48 -9.07 7.24 -19.62
CA SER A 48 -10.08 6.52 -18.84
C SER A 48 -10.26 7.06 -17.43
N MET A 49 -9.33 7.90 -16.93
CA MET A 49 -9.38 8.51 -15.59
C MET A 49 -10.23 9.78 -15.55
N SER A 50 -10.58 10.24 -14.33
CA SER A 50 -11.06 11.62 -14.11
C SER A 50 -9.87 12.58 -14.13
N ALA A 51 -10.14 13.86 -14.50
CA ALA A 51 -9.13 14.91 -14.39
C ALA A 51 -8.63 15.08 -12.95
N ASP A 52 -9.53 14.99 -11.97
CA ASP A 52 -9.19 15.05 -10.55
C ASP A 52 -8.20 13.99 -10.13
N ARG A 53 -8.32 12.79 -10.68
CA ARG A 53 -7.39 11.68 -10.39
C ARG A 53 -6.02 11.91 -11.01
N VAL A 54 -5.98 12.39 -12.24
CA VAL A 54 -4.72 12.77 -12.90
C VAL A 54 -4.06 13.92 -12.15
N LEU A 55 -4.84 14.91 -11.71
CA LEU A 55 -4.36 16.03 -10.88
C LEU A 55 -3.79 15.54 -9.54
N ALA A 56 -4.52 14.67 -8.84
CA ALA A 56 -4.07 14.09 -7.57
C ALA A 56 -2.76 13.29 -7.72
N ALA A 57 -2.56 12.61 -8.85
CA ALA A 57 -1.30 11.92 -9.13
C ALA A 57 -0.10 12.88 -9.19
N MET A 58 -0.31 14.12 -9.64
CA MET A 58 0.71 15.17 -9.73
C MET A 58 0.87 15.98 -8.43
N GLU A 59 -0.15 16.05 -7.59
CA GLU A 59 -0.12 16.87 -6.37
C GLU A 59 0.27 16.08 -5.13
N THR A 60 -0.18 14.84 -5.01
CA THR A 60 0.00 13.99 -3.81
C THR A 60 0.37 12.54 -4.15
N GLY A 61 0.45 12.20 -5.44
CA GLY A 61 0.63 10.84 -5.93
C GLY A 61 1.99 10.60 -6.60
N PRO A 62 2.11 9.53 -7.39
CA PRO A 62 3.39 9.05 -7.93
C PRO A 62 4.07 10.02 -8.90
N MET A 63 3.37 11.01 -9.43
CA MET A 63 3.92 11.99 -10.37
C MET A 63 4.38 13.29 -9.68
N ILE A 64 4.32 13.38 -8.36
CA ILE A 64 4.65 14.60 -7.62
C ILE A 64 6.08 15.11 -7.94
N SER A 65 7.06 14.23 -8.00
CA SER A 65 8.45 14.59 -8.32
C SER A 65 8.64 15.07 -9.76
N MET A 66 7.83 14.58 -10.69
CA MET A 66 7.86 14.99 -12.10
C MET A 66 7.11 16.30 -12.32
N ALA A 67 6.12 16.57 -11.50
CA ALA A 67 5.26 17.74 -11.58
C ALA A 67 5.71 18.91 -10.68
N VAL A 68 6.82 18.77 -9.97
CA VAL A 68 7.30 19.75 -8.96
C VAL A 68 7.52 21.15 -9.54
N ARG A 69 7.94 21.24 -10.82
CA ARG A 69 8.20 22.52 -11.53
C ARG A 69 6.95 23.11 -12.21
N LEU A 70 5.83 22.40 -12.17
CA LEU A 70 4.56 22.85 -12.77
C LEU A 70 3.78 23.68 -11.74
N THR A 71 3.20 24.78 -12.18
CA THR A 71 2.25 25.54 -11.36
C THR A 71 0.96 24.76 -11.16
N THR A 72 0.13 25.15 -10.20
CA THR A 72 -1.19 24.54 -10.00
C THR A 72 -2.06 24.66 -11.26
N ALA A 73 -1.99 25.78 -11.98
CA ALA A 73 -2.70 26.00 -13.23
C ALA A 73 -2.21 25.01 -14.32
N ASP A 74 -0.90 24.84 -14.46
CA ASP A 74 -0.32 23.89 -15.43
C ASP A 74 -0.74 22.45 -15.14
N ARG A 75 -0.71 22.03 -13.88
CA ARG A 75 -1.16 20.68 -13.47
C ARG A 75 -2.63 20.45 -13.81
N ARG A 76 -3.49 21.44 -13.56
CA ARG A 76 -4.92 21.37 -13.94
C ARG A 76 -5.10 21.28 -15.44
N ALA A 77 -4.42 22.13 -16.22
CA ALA A 77 -4.49 22.11 -17.68
C ALA A 77 -4.01 20.76 -18.27
N ILE A 78 -2.93 20.18 -17.75
CA ILE A 78 -2.47 18.84 -18.14
C ILE A 78 -3.53 17.79 -17.78
N ALA A 79 -4.09 17.84 -16.55
CA ALA A 79 -5.07 16.86 -16.10
C ALA A 79 -6.33 16.84 -16.97
N GLU A 80 -6.84 18.00 -17.33
CA GLU A 80 -8.01 18.16 -18.21
C GLU A 80 -7.69 17.72 -19.66
N PHE A 81 -6.54 18.10 -20.18
CA PHE A 81 -6.12 17.69 -21.52
C PHE A 81 -5.96 16.16 -21.65
N VAL A 82 -5.27 15.55 -20.69
CA VAL A 82 -4.96 14.12 -20.73
C VAL A 82 -6.22 13.27 -20.55
N SER A 83 -7.08 13.63 -19.60
CA SER A 83 -8.32 12.90 -19.34
C SER A 83 -9.40 13.20 -20.39
N GLY A 84 -9.32 14.34 -21.08
CA GLY A 84 -10.38 14.86 -21.94
C GLY A 84 -11.65 15.26 -21.18
N LYS A 85 -11.55 15.52 -19.88
CA LYS A 85 -12.66 15.82 -18.96
C LYS A 85 -12.30 17.04 -18.12
N PRO A 86 -13.26 17.90 -17.76
CA PRO A 86 -12.99 18.99 -16.84
C PRO A 86 -12.77 18.48 -15.41
N ILE A 87 -12.02 19.24 -14.62
CA ILE A 87 -11.88 19.02 -13.17
C ILE A 87 -13.27 19.08 -12.51
N GLY A 88 -13.54 18.17 -11.58
CA GLY A 88 -14.83 18.07 -10.88
C GLY A 88 -15.89 17.25 -11.63
N GLN A 89 -15.58 16.74 -12.83
CA GLN A 89 -16.49 15.80 -13.52
C GLN A 89 -16.25 14.38 -13.02
N PRO A 90 -17.20 13.77 -12.31
CA PRO A 90 -17.06 12.39 -11.84
C PRO A 90 -17.02 11.42 -13.03
N LEU A 91 -16.16 10.41 -12.94
CA LEU A 91 -16.24 9.27 -13.85
C LEU A 91 -17.53 8.50 -13.57
N VAL A 92 -18.27 8.17 -14.61
CA VAL A 92 -19.35 7.17 -14.50
C VAL A 92 -18.67 5.80 -14.45
N THR A 93 -18.32 5.38 -13.24
CA THR A 93 -17.66 4.09 -12.96
C THR A 93 -18.63 3.11 -12.29
N THR A 94 -19.93 3.40 -12.34
CA THR A 94 -20.97 2.51 -11.82
C THR A 94 -20.91 1.19 -12.58
N PRO A 95 -20.86 0.03 -11.89
CA PRO A 95 -20.94 -1.26 -12.55
C PRO A 95 -22.19 -1.34 -13.44
N SER A 96 -22.06 -1.95 -14.60
CA SER A 96 -23.21 -2.17 -15.48
C SER A 96 -24.24 -3.09 -14.82
N ALA A 97 -25.50 -2.98 -15.19
CA ALA A 97 -26.54 -3.87 -14.66
C ALA A 97 -26.22 -5.36 -14.84
N LYS A 98 -25.46 -5.71 -15.91
CA LYS A 98 -25.02 -7.09 -16.17
C LYS A 98 -23.94 -7.57 -15.18
N ALA A 99 -23.21 -6.65 -14.56
CA ALA A 99 -22.19 -6.98 -13.56
C ALA A 99 -22.77 -7.18 -12.16
N MET A 100 -24.03 -6.80 -11.91
CA MET A 100 -24.67 -6.93 -10.61
C MET A 100 -25.16 -8.36 -10.38
N CYS A 101 -25.03 -8.83 -9.14
CA CYS A 101 -25.59 -10.12 -8.73
C CYS A 101 -27.13 -10.06 -8.70
N PRO A 102 -27.82 -11.21 -8.87
CA PRO A 102 -29.26 -11.30 -8.65
C PRO A 102 -29.64 -10.91 -7.22
N ALA A 103 -30.78 -10.24 -7.04
CA ALA A 103 -31.26 -9.80 -5.72
C ALA A 103 -31.52 -10.97 -4.73
N SER A 104 -31.74 -12.18 -5.24
CA SER A 104 -31.90 -13.41 -4.46
C SER A 104 -30.64 -13.81 -3.67
N GLU A 105 -29.46 -13.29 -4.02
CA GLU A 105 -28.17 -13.58 -3.39
C GLU A 105 -27.76 -12.52 -2.34
N ALA A 106 -28.70 -11.70 -1.87
CA ALA A 106 -28.39 -10.55 -0.99
C ALA A 106 -28.00 -10.93 0.45
N SER A 107 -28.28 -12.16 0.93
CA SER A 107 -27.95 -12.57 2.29
C SER A 107 -26.42 -12.67 2.51
N PHE A 108 -25.95 -12.24 3.69
CA PHE A 108 -24.54 -12.30 4.07
C PHE A 108 -24.39 -12.66 5.54
N THR A 109 -23.53 -13.63 5.82
CA THR A 109 -23.15 -14.03 7.19
C THR A 109 -21.64 -14.28 7.25
N LEU A 110 -21.01 -13.90 8.36
CA LEU A 110 -19.63 -14.25 8.64
C LEU A 110 -19.55 -15.72 9.04
N ALA A 111 -19.26 -16.61 8.10
CA ALA A 111 -19.21 -18.07 8.30
C ALA A 111 -18.22 -18.70 7.31
N GLY A 112 -17.85 -19.96 7.56
CA GLY A 112 -16.93 -20.72 6.72
C GLY A 112 -15.46 -20.44 6.99
N SER A 113 -14.61 -20.82 6.06
CA SER A 113 -13.20 -20.41 6.04
C SER A 113 -13.13 -18.94 5.62
N MET A 114 -12.44 -18.12 6.38
CA MET A 114 -12.43 -16.66 6.18
C MET A 114 -11.02 -16.09 6.19
N TRP A 115 -10.87 -14.99 5.44
CA TRP A 115 -9.73 -14.10 5.50
C TRP A 115 -10.25 -12.68 5.75
N THR A 116 -10.33 -12.27 7.02
CA THR A 116 -11.17 -11.13 7.45
C THR A 116 -10.44 -9.79 7.58
N GLY A 117 -9.23 -9.66 7.07
CA GLY A 117 -8.45 -8.41 7.15
C GLY A 117 -7.12 -8.51 6.44
N TRP A 118 -6.07 -7.92 7.00
CA TRP A 118 -4.70 -8.04 6.49
C TRP A 118 -4.21 -9.48 6.48
N GLY A 119 -4.55 -10.24 7.51
CA GLY A 119 -4.31 -11.66 7.66
C GLY A 119 -5.55 -12.40 8.09
N VAL A 120 -5.37 -13.67 8.42
CA VAL A 120 -6.45 -14.56 8.89
C VAL A 120 -6.86 -14.22 10.33
N ASN A 121 -5.93 -13.66 11.10
CA ASN A 121 -6.10 -13.38 12.52
C ASN A 121 -5.48 -12.04 12.94
N THR A 122 -5.72 -11.63 14.16
CA THR A 122 -5.19 -10.38 14.74
C THR A 122 -3.70 -10.41 15.06
N SER A 123 -3.04 -11.57 14.91
CA SER A 123 -1.60 -11.77 15.08
C SER A 123 -0.82 -11.60 13.77
N ASN A 124 -1.48 -11.30 12.65
CA ASN A 124 -0.91 -11.08 11.32
C ASN A 124 -0.10 -12.26 10.74
N THR A 125 -0.39 -13.50 11.14
CA THR A 125 0.40 -14.67 10.69
C THR A 125 0.30 -14.92 9.19
N ARG A 126 -0.75 -14.46 8.52
CA ARG A 126 -1.02 -14.72 7.09
C ARG A 126 -0.93 -16.20 6.71
N PHE A 127 -1.21 -17.08 7.68
CA PHE A 127 -1.25 -18.52 7.53
C PHE A 127 -2.69 -19.02 7.63
N GLN A 128 -3.24 -19.48 6.50
CA GLN A 128 -4.60 -20.02 6.42
C GLN A 128 -4.57 -21.54 6.57
N SER A 129 -4.82 -22.02 7.78
CA SER A 129 -4.80 -23.46 8.08
C SER A 129 -5.97 -24.25 7.49
N THR A 130 -7.06 -23.55 7.13
CA THR A 130 -8.31 -24.14 6.59
C THR A 130 -8.62 -23.54 5.21
N ALA A 131 -7.62 -23.51 4.33
CA ALA A 131 -7.69 -22.83 3.02
C ALA A 131 -8.75 -23.42 2.07
N GLY A 132 -9.13 -24.69 2.25
CA GLY A 132 -9.95 -25.44 1.29
C GLY A 132 -9.20 -25.85 0.03
N ILE A 133 -7.88 -25.58 -0.03
CA ILE A 133 -6.94 -26.01 -1.06
C ILE A 133 -5.74 -26.64 -0.34
N GLY A 134 -5.33 -27.83 -0.72
CA GLY A 134 -4.14 -28.51 -0.23
C GLY A 134 -2.91 -28.30 -1.13
N ALA A 135 -1.74 -28.62 -0.63
CA ALA A 135 -0.48 -28.51 -1.39
C ALA A 135 -0.49 -29.31 -2.70
N ALA A 136 -1.14 -30.48 -2.72
CA ALA A 136 -1.26 -31.31 -3.91
C ALA A 136 -2.15 -30.71 -4.99
N GLU A 137 -3.04 -29.79 -4.64
CA GLU A 137 -4.00 -29.15 -5.55
C GLU A 137 -3.44 -27.83 -6.13
N VAL A 138 -2.47 -27.20 -5.44
CA VAL A 138 -1.90 -25.92 -5.86
C VAL A 138 -1.39 -25.92 -7.30
N PRO A 139 -0.71 -26.98 -7.82
CA PRO A 139 -0.27 -27.02 -9.22
C PRO A 139 -1.40 -26.98 -10.25
N ARG A 140 -2.64 -27.23 -9.84
CA ARG A 140 -3.83 -27.24 -10.68
C ARG A 140 -4.61 -25.92 -10.64
N LEU A 141 -4.16 -24.91 -9.91
CA LEU A 141 -4.82 -23.60 -9.83
C LEU A 141 -4.84 -22.94 -11.21
N LYS A 142 -6.04 -22.51 -11.62
CA LYS A 142 -6.29 -21.75 -12.84
C LYS A 142 -7.19 -20.57 -12.55
N VAL A 143 -7.12 -19.53 -13.36
CA VAL A 143 -8.04 -18.39 -13.27
C VAL A 143 -9.46 -18.90 -13.51
N LYS A 144 -10.33 -18.63 -12.54
CA LYS A 144 -11.76 -18.86 -12.62
C LYS A 144 -12.49 -17.67 -13.22
N TRP A 145 -12.13 -16.50 -12.78
CA TRP A 145 -12.65 -15.22 -13.28
C TRP A 145 -11.69 -14.07 -13.01
N ALA A 146 -11.85 -13.00 -13.77
CA ALA A 146 -11.19 -11.72 -13.58
C ALA A 146 -12.23 -10.61 -13.47
N PHE A 147 -12.02 -9.65 -12.56
CA PHE A 147 -12.81 -8.43 -12.40
C PHE A 147 -11.88 -7.22 -12.60
N ALA A 148 -12.23 -6.30 -13.51
CA ALA A 148 -11.45 -5.09 -13.69
C ALA A 148 -12.05 -3.91 -12.94
N PHE A 149 -11.21 -3.13 -12.27
CA PHE A 149 -11.62 -1.90 -11.58
C PHE A 149 -11.84 -0.77 -12.60
N PRO A 150 -13.08 -0.29 -12.79
CA PRO A 150 -13.39 0.69 -13.82
C PRO A 150 -12.66 2.02 -13.59
N GLY A 151 -11.97 2.52 -14.62
CA GLY A 151 -11.21 3.77 -14.56
C GLY A 151 -9.93 3.71 -13.73
N ASP A 152 -9.54 2.53 -13.23
CA ASP A 152 -8.29 2.33 -12.51
C ASP A 152 -7.19 1.79 -13.42
N ILE A 153 -5.95 2.14 -13.07
CA ILE A 153 -4.73 1.60 -13.67
C ILE A 153 -3.86 0.91 -12.63
N GLN A 154 -4.37 0.78 -11.41
CA GLN A 154 -3.70 0.14 -10.30
C GLN A 154 -4.69 -0.73 -9.52
N ALA A 155 -4.25 -1.93 -9.17
CA ALA A 155 -4.97 -2.85 -8.30
C ALA A 155 -4.08 -3.19 -7.10
N TYR A 156 -4.32 -2.56 -5.93
CA TYR A 156 -3.39 -2.60 -4.80
C TYR A 156 -4.01 -2.87 -3.42
N SER A 157 -5.33 -3.04 -3.32
CA SER A 157 -5.96 -3.37 -2.04
C SER A 157 -5.81 -4.85 -1.70
N GLN A 158 -5.71 -5.19 -0.42
CA GLN A 158 -5.76 -6.57 0.04
C GLN A 158 -7.19 -7.11 -0.13
N PRO A 159 -7.42 -8.21 -0.87
CA PRO A 159 -8.71 -8.87 -0.85
C PRO A 159 -9.03 -9.46 0.52
N THR A 160 -10.31 -9.46 0.88
CA THR A 160 -10.86 -10.05 2.11
C THR A 160 -11.98 -10.99 1.73
N ILE A 161 -12.06 -12.17 2.35
CA ILE A 161 -12.99 -13.23 1.97
C ILE A 161 -13.78 -13.65 3.19
N ALA A 162 -15.10 -13.61 3.11
CA ALA A 162 -15.97 -14.14 4.13
C ALA A 162 -17.38 -14.40 3.59
N GLY A 163 -18.05 -15.45 4.08
CA GLY A 163 -19.44 -15.72 3.79
C GLY A 163 -19.77 -15.81 2.29
N GLY A 164 -18.87 -16.38 1.49
CA GLY A 164 -19.02 -16.49 0.04
C GLY A 164 -18.76 -15.21 -0.74
N ARG A 165 -18.32 -14.12 -0.09
CA ARG A 165 -18.04 -12.84 -0.74
C ARG A 165 -16.58 -12.44 -0.65
N VAL A 166 -16.14 -11.67 -1.64
CA VAL A 166 -14.84 -10.97 -1.66
C VAL A 166 -15.08 -9.48 -1.50
N PHE A 167 -14.38 -8.87 -0.55
CA PHE A 167 -14.40 -7.43 -0.33
C PHE A 167 -13.04 -6.86 -0.73
N VAL A 168 -13.04 -5.81 -1.56
CA VAL A 168 -11.80 -5.25 -2.08
C VAL A 168 -11.95 -3.76 -2.36
N GLY A 169 -10.94 -2.99 -1.98
CA GLY A 169 -10.84 -1.58 -2.30
C GLY A 169 -10.24 -1.35 -3.70
N SER A 170 -10.43 -0.17 -4.23
CA SER A 170 -9.83 0.25 -5.49
C SER A 170 -9.02 1.53 -5.35
N ALA A 171 -8.11 1.76 -6.29
CA ALA A 171 -7.33 2.98 -6.36
C ALA A 171 -8.18 4.21 -6.68
N GLY A 172 -9.32 4.03 -7.33
CA GLY A 172 -10.32 5.06 -7.59
C GLY A 172 -11.21 5.41 -6.40
N GLY A 173 -11.07 4.72 -5.27
CA GLY A 173 -11.85 5.01 -4.07
C GLY A 173 -13.12 4.17 -3.92
N LYS A 174 -13.37 3.22 -4.79
CA LYS A 174 -14.49 2.30 -4.59
C LYS A 174 -14.08 1.10 -3.74
N VAL A 175 -15.01 0.65 -2.91
CA VAL A 175 -14.95 -0.63 -2.21
C VAL A 175 -16.06 -1.51 -2.75
N TYR A 176 -15.72 -2.71 -3.18
CA TYR A 176 -16.65 -3.66 -3.77
C TYR A 176 -16.89 -4.85 -2.83
N SER A 177 -18.11 -5.35 -2.83
CA SER A 177 -18.46 -6.70 -2.37
C SER A 177 -18.86 -7.52 -3.59
N LEU A 178 -18.08 -8.56 -3.87
CA LEU A 178 -18.27 -9.44 -5.03
C LEU A 178 -18.68 -10.82 -4.54
N GLU A 179 -19.45 -11.54 -5.33
CA GLU A 179 -19.66 -12.97 -5.15
C GLU A 179 -18.35 -13.72 -5.43
N ALA A 180 -17.89 -14.52 -4.48
CA ALA A 180 -16.61 -15.21 -4.58
C ALA A 180 -16.54 -16.18 -5.78
N LYS A 181 -17.63 -16.88 -6.09
CA LYS A 181 -17.69 -17.89 -7.14
C LYS A 181 -17.80 -17.31 -8.55
N THR A 182 -18.46 -16.16 -8.71
CA THR A 182 -18.80 -15.61 -10.04
C THR A 182 -18.20 -14.25 -10.34
N GLY A 183 -17.76 -13.50 -9.29
CA GLY A 183 -17.25 -12.15 -9.45
C GLY A 183 -18.33 -11.08 -9.69
N CYS A 184 -19.63 -11.41 -9.65
CA CYS A 184 -20.68 -10.40 -9.77
C CYS A 184 -20.68 -9.47 -8.54
N VAL A 185 -21.19 -8.24 -8.71
CA VAL A 185 -21.17 -7.19 -7.69
C VAL A 185 -22.44 -7.25 -6.86
N HIS A 186 -22.34 -7.51 -5.56
CA HIS A 186 -23.45 -7.35 -4.63
C HIS A 186 -23.73 -5.88 -4.34
N TRP A 187 -22.68 -5.13 -4.05
CA TRP A 187 -22.72 -3.69 -3.83
C TRP A 187 -21.34 -3.07 -4.03
N PHE A 188 -21.31 -1.77 -4.18
CA PHE A 188 -20.10 -0.95 -4.10
C PHE A 188 -20.35 0.28 -3.24
N PHE A 189 -19.29 0.80 -2.64
CA PHE A 189 -19.27 2.00 -1.81
C PHE A 189 -18.23 2.98 -2.37
N GLU A 190 -18.51 4.29 -2.32
CA GLU A 190 -17.57 5.33 -2.76
C GLU A 190 -16.96 6.03 -1.55
N ALA A 191 -15.64 5.83 -1.35
CA ALA A 191 -14.82 6.55 -0.39
C ALA A 191 -14.31 7.87 -1.00
N ASP A 192 -13.83 8.79 -0.15
CA ASP A 192 -13.35 10.10 -0.61
C ASP A 192 -11.98 10.02 -1.31
N SER A 193 -11.30 8.91 -1.23
CA SER A 193 -9.98 8.66 -1.86
C SER A 193 -9.73 7.17 -2.03
N GLY A 194 -8.64 6.82 -2.73
CA GLY A 194 -8.23 5.43 -2.94
C GLY A 194 -8.15 4.61 -1.66
N VAL A 195 -8.68 3.39 -1.70
CA VAL A 195 -8.67 2.43 -0.58
C VAL A 195 -7.64 1.36 -0.87
N ARG A 196 -6.52 1.40 -0.15
CA ARG A 196 -5.41 0.44 -0.27
C ARG A 196 -5.43 -0.62 0.82
N SER A 197 -5.96 -0.29 1.99
CA SER A 197 -6.07 -1.22 3.11
C SER A 197 -6.93 -2.43 2.78
N ALA A 198 -6.76 -3.52 3.52
CA ALA A 198 -7.77 -4.57 3.55
C ALA A 198 -9.09 -4.02 4.10
N VAL A 199 -10.18 -4.60 3.66
CA VAL A 199 -11.50 -4.40 4.27
C VAL A 199 -11.61 -5.37 5.44
N THR A 200 -11.58 -4.87 6.66
CA THR A 200 -11.70 -5.72 7.85
C THR A 200 -13.15 -5.99 8.15
N LEU A 201 -13.51 -7.25 8.29
CA LEU A 201 -14.87 -7.69 8.57
C LEU A 201 -15.00 -8.14 10.01
N ALA A 202 -16.03 -7.65 10.70
CA ALA A 202 -16.32 -8.07 12.05
C ALA A 202 -17.82 -7.98 12.37
N ARG A 203 -18.24 -8.76 13.37
CA ARG A 203 -19.57 -8.65 13.94
C ARG A 203 -19.58 -7.57 15.02
N VAL A 204 -20.47 -6.59 14.88
CA VAL A 204 -20.69 -5.52 15.88
C VAL A 204 -22.16 -5.51 16.26
N GLY A 205 -22.46 -5.87 17.50
CA GLY A 205 -23.84 -6.13 17.93
C GLY A 205 -24.48 -7.26 17.11
N SER A 206 -25.61 -6.99 16.49
CA SER A 206 -26.30 -7.94 15.61
C SER A 206 -25.89 -7.84 14.13
N GLY A 207 -25.11 -6.79 13.73
CA GLY A 207 -24.75 -6.52 12.35
C GLY A 207 -23.34 -6.99 11.98
N ASN A 208 -23.11 -7.22 10.69
CA ASN A 208 -21.79 -7.42 10.11
C ASN A 208 -21.30 -6.10 9.54
N VAL A 209 -20.10 -5.67 9.92
CA VAL A 209 -19.53 -4.38 9.53
C VAL A 209 -18.22 -4.58 8.78
N ALA A 210 -18.06 -3.82 7.72
CA ALA A 210 -16.84 -3.71 6.92
C ALA A 210 -16.13 -2.39 7.28
N PHE A 211 -14.86 -2.49 7.70
CA PHE A 211 -14.04 -1.36 8.09
C PHE A 211 -12.87 -1.19 7.13
N PHE A 212 -12.58 0.03 6.71
CA PHE A 212 -11.45 0.35 5.85
C PHE A 212 -11.03 1.82 6.00
N GLY A 213 -9.82 2.12 5.58
CA GLY A 213 -9.28 3.48 5.55
C GLY A 213 -8.98 3.93 4.12
N ASP A 214 -8.96 5.25 3.89
CA ASP A 214 -8.66 5.83 2.59
C ASP A 214 -7.36 6.69 2.58
N GLY A 215 -6.96 7.12 1.39
CA GLY A 215 -5.78 7.95 1.16
C GLY A 215 -5.86 9.36 1.75
N LYS A 216 -7.02 9.78 2.25
CA LYS A 216 -7.23 11.06 2.95
C LYS A 216 -7.37 10.88 4.46
N ALA A 217 -6.94 9.76 5.03
CA ALA A 217 -7.06 9.43 6.44
C ALA A 217 -8.50 9.42 6.99
N ASN A 218 -9.50 9.12 6.18
CA ASN A 218 -10.81 8.77 6.68
C ASN A 218 -10.85 7.27 6.96
N VAL A 219 -11.60 6.89 8.00
CA VAL A 219 -11.94 5.51 8.35
C VAL A 219 -13.44 5.38 8.26
N TYR A 220 -13.90 4.29 7.69
CA TYR A 220 -15.31 4.01 7.43
C TYR A 220 -15.76 2.75 8.14
N GLY A 221 -16.97 2.76 8.67
CA GLY A 221 -17.75 1.58 9.02
C GLY A 221 -18.95 1.49 8.08
N VAL A 222 -19.06 0.37 7.37
CA VAL A 222 -20.08 0.15 6.35
C VAL A 222 -20.79 -1.17 6.66
N ASP A 223 -22.11 -1.23 6.53
CA ASP A 223 -22.85 -2.47 6.62
C ASP A 223 -22.36 -3.45 5.55
N ALA A 224 -21.80 -4.58 5.97
CA ALA A 224 -21.15 -5.54 5.07
C ALA A 224 -22.14 -6.26 4.14
N THR A 225 -23.43 -6.28 4.47
CA THR A 225 -24.48 -6.90 3.66
C THR A 225 -24.89 -5.99 2.50
N THR A 226 -25.05 -4.69 2.79
CA THR A 226 -25.73 -3.74 1.90
C THR A 226 -24.81 -2.66 1.30
N GLY A 227 -23.62 -2.47 1.85
CA GLY A 227 -22.73 -1.37 1.47
C GLY A 227 -23.13 -0.01 2.05
N LYS A 228 -24.15 0.08 2.91
CA LYS A 228 -24.60 1.35 3.50
C LYS A 228 -23.60 1.85 4.52
N GLN A 229 -23.22 3.14 4.42
CA GLN A 229 -22.37 3.79 5.42
C GLN A 229 -23.09 3.85 6.78
N LEU A 230 -22.42 3.35 7.81
CA LEU A 230 -22.85 3.46 9.19
C LEU A 230 -22.22 4.70 9.85
N TRP A 231 -20.93 4.88 9.64
CA TRP A 231 -20.19 6.03 10.11
C TRP A 231 -18.93 6.30 9.25
N LYS A 232 -18.39 7.51 9.39
CA LYS A 232 -17.12 7.95 8.80
C LYS A 232 -16.41 8.84 9.81
N THR A 233 -15.11 8.60 10.00
CA THR A 233 -14.29 9.35 10.96
C THR A 233 -12.97 9.77 10.31
N LYS A 234 -12.59 11.04 10.48
CA LYS A 234 -11.28 11.56 10.10
C LYS A 234 -10.26 11.18 11.18
N ALA A 235 -9.38 10.21 10.90
CA ALA A 235 -8.37 9.74 11.85
C ALA A 235 -7.25 10.78 12.06
N ASP A 236 -6.94 11.57 11.02
CA ASP A 236 -5.95 12.63 11.09
C ASP A 236 -6.32 13.80 10.17
N ALA A 237 -6.18 15.04 10.68
CA ALA A 237 -6.48 16.25 9.94
C ALA A 237 -5.29 16.81 9.14
N PHE A 238 -4.08 16.21 9.24
CA PHE A 238 -2.93 16.69 8.50
C PHE A 238 -3.19 16.55 6.98
N PRO A 239 -2.90 17.58 6.15
CA PRO A 239 -3.39 17.66 4.77
C PRO A 239 -3.06 16.46 3.88
N VAL A 240 -1.87 15.89 4.06
CA VAL A 240 -1.38 14.72 3.29
C VAL A 240 -1.31 13.45 4.13
N ALA A 241 -2.02 13.40 5.26
CA ALA A 241 -2.20 12.16 6.01
C ALA A 241 -3.07 11.16 5.24
N GLY A 242 -2.79 9.88 5.41
CA GLY A 242 -3.52 8.80 4.76
C GLY A 242 -3.47 7.50 5.55
N ILE A 243 -4.36 6.59 5.20
CA ILE A 243 -4.40 5.23 5.76
C ILE A 243 -3.94 4.27 4.67
N THR A 244 -2.91 3.49 4.98
CA THR A 244 -2.43 2.37 4.16
C THR A 244 -2.36 1.08 4.96
N SER A 245 -2.27 1.17 6.29
CA SER A 245 -2.45 0.05 7.21
C SER A 245 -3.89 -0.46 7.14
N SER A 246 -4.10 -1.74 7.35
CA SER A 246 -5.45 -2.29 7.47
C SER A 246 -5.98 -2.07 8.89
N PRO A 247 -7.26 -1.69 9.06
CA PRO A 247 -7.89 -1.66 10.37
C PRO A 247 -7.84 -3.05 11.02
N VAL A 248 -7.71 -3.12 12.33
CA VAL A 248 -7.80 -4.38 13.08
C VAL A 248 -8.91 -4.26 14.11
N PHE A 249 -9.90 -5.16 14.01
CA PHE A 249 -10.99 -5.24 14.98
C PHE A 249 -10.62 -6.12 16.17
N TYR A 250 -10.79 -5.58 17.38
CA TYR A 250 -10.69 -6.36 18.61
C TYR A 250 -11.54 -5.74 19.72
N ASN A 251 -12.35 -6.55 20.39
CA ASN A 251 -13.18 -6.16 21.54
C ASN A 251 -13.98 -4.86 21.34
N GLY A 252 -14.70 -4.76 20.21
CA GLY A 252 -15.55 -3.59 19.92
C GLY A 252 -14.79 -2.35 19.49
N ARG A 253 -13.49 -2.43 19.23
CA ARG A 253 -12.66 -1.32 18.76
C ARG A 253 -11.96 -1.64 17.46
N ILE A 254 -11.63 -0.58 16.72
CA ILE A 254 -10.79 -0.61 15.52
C ILE A 254 -9.47 0.08 15.85
N TYR A 255 -8.36 -0.60 15.58
CA TYR A 255 -7.00 -0.06 15.74
C TYR A 255 -6.40 0.15 14.36
N ILE A 256 -5.79 1.33 14.12
CA ILE A 256 -5.27 1.69 12.80
C ILE A 256 -4.06 2.62 12.91
N GLY A 257 -3.07 2.42 12.04
CA GLY A 257 -1.93 3.30 11.88
C GLY A 257 -2.20 4.42 10.89
N VAL A 258 -1.57 5.56 11.10
CA VAL A 258 -1.65 6.74 10.22
C VAL A 258 -0.27 7.03 9.64
N LYS A 259 -0.23 7.17 8.31
CA LYS A 259 0.95 7.58 7.53
C LYS A 259 0.74 8.93 6.86
N SER A 260 1.79 9.47 6.23
CA SER A 260 1.72 10.71 5.46
C SER A 260 2.42 10.60 4.10
N GLY A 261 2.00 11.45 3.17
CA GLY A 261 2.72 11.75 1.93
C GLY A 261 3.73 12.88 2.08
N GLU A 262 3.94 13.42 3.28
CA GLU A 262 4.84 14.56 3.51
C GLU A 262 6.30 14.25 3.16
N GLU A 263 6.71 13.00 3.33
CA GLU A 263 8.02 12.53 2.88
C GLU A 263 8.26 12.85 1.40
N ALA A 264 7.27 12.57 0.54
CA ALA A 264 7.32 12.91 -0.88
C ALA A 264 7.21 14.42 -1.12
N SER A 265 6.42 15.14 -0.34
CA SER A 265 6.29 16.60 -0.42
C SER A 265 7.61 17.32 -0.12
N GLY A 266 8.47 16.72 0.71
CA GLY A 266 9.82 17.20 1.01
C GLY A 266 10.73 17.31 -0.22
N ALA A 267 10.37 16.70 -1.36
CA ALA A 267 11.10 16.88 -2.62
C ALA A 267 11.05 18.31 -3.15
N ASP A 268 10.03 19.11 -2.78
CA ASP A 268 9.93 20.52 -3.14
C ASP A 268 10.77 21.38 -2.17
N PRO A 269 11.79 22.11 -2.63
CA PRO A 269 12.61 22.96 -1.77
C PRO A 269 11.84 24.12 -1.13
N HIS A 270 10.68 24.50 -1.68
CA HIS A 270 9.80 25.55 -1.15
C HIS A 270 8.76 25.04 -0.16
N TYR A 271 8.66 23.71 0.01
CA TYR A 271 7.77 23.11 1.00
C TYR A 271 8.28 23.34 2.42
N GLU A 272 7.41 23.85 3.32
CA GLU A 272 7.72 23.98 4.75
C GLU A 272 7.79 22.57 5.38
N CYS A 273 8.97 22.01 5.48
CA CYS A 273 9.20 20.63 5.91
C CYS A 273 9.69 20.54 7.35
N CYS A 274 9.30 19.60 8.17
CA CYS A 274 8.16 18.69 8.02
C CYS A 274 7.39 18.69 9.33
N ARG A 275 6.08 18.46 9.29
CA ARG A 275 5.22 18.64 10.46
C ARG A 275 4.36 17.41 10.80
N PHE A 276 4.37 16.41 9.96
CA PHE A 276 3.59 15.21 10.19
C PHE A 276 4.06 14.46 11.43
N ARG A 277 3.10 13.90 12.15
CA ARG A 277 3.30 13.05 13.33
C ARG A 277 2.64 11.71 13.09
N GLY A 278 3.43 10.66 12.90
CA GLY A 278 2.93 9.29 12.84
C GLY A 278 2.13 8.97 14.10
N SER A 279 1.04 8.25 13.95
CA SER A 279 0.13 7.96 15.08
C SER A 279 -0.56 6.61 14.93
N VAL A 280 -1.02 6.09 16.07
CA VAL A 280 -1.96 4.97 16.17
C VAL A 280 -3.26 5.49 16.75
N VAL A 281 -4.39 5.06 16.18
CA VAL A 281 -5.72 5.51 16.56
C VAL A 281 -6.58 4.30 16.93
N ALA A 282 -7.31 4.39 18.03
CA ALA A 282 -8.39 3.46 18.35
C ALA A 282 -9.75 4.15 18.21
N LEU A 283 -10.64 3.51 17.48
CA LEU A 283 -12.03 3.95 17.28
C LEU A 283 -12.99 2.94 17.88
N ASP A 284 -14.10 3.41 18.41
CA ASP A 284 -15.25 2.56 18.76
C ASP A 284 -15.85 1.99 17.47
N ALA A 285 -15.96 0.69 17.37
CA ALA A 285 -16.37 0.02 16.14
C ALA A 285 -17.84 0.28 15.76
N ALA A 286 -18.72 0.52 16.73
CA ALA A 286 -20.14 0.76 16.47
C ALA A 286 -20.41 2.20 15.99
N THR A 287 -19.66 3.17 16.50
CA THR A 287 -19.95 4.60 16.32
C THR A 287 -18.91 5.36 15.54
N GLY A 288 -17.71 4.78 15.35
CA GLY A 288 -16.56 5.46 14.77
C GLY A 288 -15.94 6.54 15.66
N LYS A 289 -16.41 6.73 16.89
CA LYS A 289 -15.84 7.73 17.80
C LYS A 289 -14.41 7.36 18.18
N GLN A 290 -13.51 8.37 18.17
CA GLN A 290 -12.15 8.18 18.64
C GLN A 290 -12.14 7.87 20.16
N VAL A 291 -11.57 6.72 20.51
CA VAL A 291 -11.36 6.31 21.91
C VAL A 291 -10.06 6.92 22.42
N TRP A 292 -8.98 6.76 21.64
CA TRP A 292 -7.69 7.39 21.88
C TRP A 292 -6.91 7.56 20.57
N LYS A 293 -5.95 8.47 20.60
CA LYS A 293 -4.94 8.67 19.54
C LYS A 293 -3.60 8.93 20.20
N THR A 294 -2.58 8.18 19.78
CA THR A 294 -1.23 8.32 20.30
C THR A 294 -0.29 8.72 19.18
N TYR A 295 0.32 9.89 19.31
CA TYR A 295 1.40 10.32 18.45
C TYR A 295 2.72 9.69 18.85
N LEU A 296 3.55 9.32 17.87
CA LEU A 296 4.84 8.67 18.09
C LEU A 296 6.02 9.65 18.09
N VAL A 297 5.79 10.89 17.76
CA VAL A 297 6.74 12.00 17.89
C VAL A 297 6.09 13.18 18.58
N ASP A 298 6.90 14.00 19.25
CA ASP A 298 6.46 15.24 19.87
C ASP A 298 5.93 16.24 18.83
N GLU A 299 5.26 17.28 19.29
CA GLU A 299 4.76 18.33 18.42
C GLU A 299 5.93 19.07 17.75
N PRO A 300 5.96 19.15 16.40
CA PRO A 300 7.03 19.82 15.68
C PRO A 300 7.12 21.30 16.02
N LYS A 301 8.33 21.77 16.26
CA LYS A 301 8.65 23.16 16.50
C LYS A 301 9.42 23.75 15.33
N ARG A 302 9.27 25.03 15.10
CA ARG A 302 10.08 25.76 14.10
C ARG A 302 11.55 25.64 14.44
N THR A 303 12.35 25.34 13.42
CA THR A 303 13.80 25.32 13.50
C THR A 303 14.40 26.42 12.60
N THR A 304 15.29 26.10 11.72
CA THR A 304 15.91 27.02 10.76
C THR A 304 15.07 27.17 9.49
N LYS A 305 15.48 28.05 8.60
CA LYS A 305 15.02 28.07 7.21
C LYS A 305 16.01 27.31 6.34
N ASN A 306 15.49 26.63 5.32
CA ASN A 306 16.31 25.97 4.33
C ASN A 306 16.93 26.99 3.33
N LYS A 307 17.74 26.51 2.38
CA LYS A 307 18.40 27.36 1.38
C LYS A 307 17.44 28.10 0.44
N ALA A 308 16.21 27.59 0.26
CA ALA A 308 15.16 28.23 -0.53
C ALA A 308 14.31 29.23 0.29
N GLY A 309 14.61 29.40 1.59
CA GLY A 309 13.91 30.30 2.50
C GLY A 309 12.66 29.70 3.16
N ALA A 310 12.31 28.43 2.87
CA ALA A 310 11.18 27.75 3.50
C ALA A 310 11.47 27.38 4.97
N GLN A 311 10.47 27.46 5.82
CA GLN A 311 10.59 27.14 7.23
C GLN A 311 10.73 25.63 7.43
N LEU A 312 11.71 25.20 8.24
CA LEU A 312 11.87 23.83 8.68
C LEU A 312 11.29 23.62 10.09
N TRP A 313 10.86 22.39 10.35
CA TRP A 313 10.23 21.99 11.61
C TRP A 313 10.76 20.62 12.03
N ALA A 314 10.86 20.38 13.36
CA ALA A 314 11.28 19.11 13.92
C ALA A 314 10.70 18.91 15.33
N PRO A 315 10.55 17.64 15.82
CA PRO A 315 10.70 16.39 15.06
C PRO A 315 9.48 16.08 14.18
N SER A 316 9.62 15.28 13.12
CA SER A 316 8.50 14.86 12.30
C SER A 316 8.73 13.47 11.68
N GLY A 317 7.68 12.87 11.13
CA GLY A 317 7.73 11.56 10.48
C GLY A 317 7.17 10.44 11.34
N VAL A 318 7.85 9.30 11.34
CA VAL A 318 7.50 8.07 12.07
C VAL A 318 6.11 7.57 11.67
N SER A 319 5.89 7.46 10.37
CA SER A 319 4.65 6.92 9.80
C SER A 319 4.39 5.50 10.28
N VAL A 320 3.11 5.19 10.58
CA VAL A 320 2.65 3.83 10.84
C VAL A 320 1.83 3.37 9.64
N TRP A 321 2.46 2.64 8.73
CA TRP A 321 1.82 2.13 7.52
C TRP A 321 1.71 0.60 7.48
N SER A 322 2.27 -0.08 8.48
CA SER A 322 2.04 -1.48 8.81
C SER A 322 0.71 -1.70 9.54
N THR A 323 0.14 -2.89 9.41
CA THR A 323 -1.09 -3.27 10.11
C THR A 323 -0.77 -3.67 11.56
N PRO A 324 -1.49 -3.15 12.56
CA PRO A 324 -1.29 -3.50 13.96
C PRO A 324 -1.48 -5.01 14.21
N ALA A 325 -0.69 -5.58 15.14
CA ALA A 325 -0.97 -6.89 15.73
C ALA A 325 -1.54 -6.73 17.14
N ILE A 326 -2.51 -7.56 17.51
CA ILE A 326 -3.19 -7.49 18.81
C ILE A 326 -2.78 -8.64 19.70
N ASP A 327 -2.42 -8.31 20.92
CA ASP A 327 -2.17 -9.25 22.01
C ASP A 327 -3.20 -9.05 23.15
N GLY A 328 -4.27 -9.81 23.08
CA GLY A 328 -5.31 -9.75 24.12
C GLY A 328 -4.84 -10.24 25.50
N GLN A 329 -3.82 -11.09 25.57
CA GLN A 329 -3.29 -11.59 26.85
C GLN A 329 -2.52 -10.51 27.60
N ARG A 330 -1.81 -9.64 26.89
CA ARG A 330 -1.01 -8.56 27.45
C ARG A 330 -1.71 -7.20 27.40
N ASN A 331 -2.94 -7.17 26.87
CA ASN A 331 -3.67 -5.93 26.64
C ASN A 331 -2.84 -4.93 25.80
N ALA A 332 -2.15 -5.43 24.77
CA ALA A 332 -1.22 -4.66 23.96
C ALA A 332 -1.59 -4.68 22.47
N VAL A 333 -1.32 -3.54 21.81
CA VAL A 333 -1.26 -3.44 20.35
C VAL A 333 0.17 -3.15 19.93
N TYR A 334 0.67 -3.92 18.97
CA TYR A 334 2.01 -3.77 18.42
C TYR A 334 1.95 -3.20 17.02
N VAL A 335 2.80 -2.21 16.76
CA VAL A 335 3.02 -1.63 15.44
C VAL A 335 4.50 -1.57 15.12
N THR A 336 4.81 -1.46 13.85
CA THR A 336 6.14 -1.12 13.35
C THR A 336 6.09 0.24 12.67
N THR A 337 7.20 0.97 12.68
CA THR A 337 7.24 2.37 12.26
C THR A 337 8.24 2.61 11.12
N GLY A 338 8.04 3.69 10.40
CA GLY A 338 8.97 4.21 9.42
C GLY A 338 9.92 5.26 10.01
N ASN A 339 10.73 5.83 9.14
CA ASN A 339 11.77 6.81 9.42
C ASN A 339 11.22 8.15 9.95
N ASN A 340 12.09 8.97 10.54
CA ASN A 340 11.82 10.39 10.70
C ASN A 340 11.95 11.12 9.36
N TYR A 341 11.34 12.31 9.22
CA TYR A 341 11.50 13.17 8.05
C TYR A 341 12.52 14.29 8.28
N THR A 342 12.84 14.56 9.54
CA THR A 342 13.74 15.65 9.96
C THR A 342 14.65 15.22 11.10
N ASP A 343 15.83 15.83 11.19
CA ASP A 343 16.76 15.68 12.31
C ASP A 343 16.30 16.50 13.54
N PRO A 344 16.63 16.03 14.76
CA PRO A 344 17.23 14.74 15.06
C PRO A 344 16.22 13.59 14.97
N ALA A 345 16.65 12.44 14.45
CA ALA A 345 15.83 11.23 14.44
C ALA A 345 15.50 10.80 15.88
N THR A 346 14.24 10.47 16.11
CA THR A 346 13.72 10.05 17.42
C THR A 346 13.89 8.54 17.62
N ARG A 347 13.74 8.08 18.85
CA ARG A 347 13.81 6.63 19.16
C ARG A 347 12.60 5.82 18.68
N MET A 348 11.61 6.48 18.10
CA MET A 348 10.40 5.86 17.58
C MET A 348 10.49 5.54 16.08
N SER A 349 11.51 6.06 15.36
CA SER A 349 11.71 5.68 13.96
C SER A 349 12.25 4.27 13.85
N ASP A 350 11.82 3.55 12.82
CA ASP A 350 12.31 2.22 12.46
C ASP A 350 12.28 1.25 13.64
N ALA A 351 11.17 1.22 14.33
CA ALA A 351 11.02 0.59 15.64
C ALA A 351 9.81 -0.36 15.69
N PHE A 352 9.91 -1.34 16.60
CA PHE A 352 8.74 -1.97 17.18
C PHE A 352 8.21 -1.11 18.31
N VAL A 353 6.91 -0.89 18.36
CA VAL A 353 6.25 -0.10 19.40
C VAL A 353 5.07 -0.88 19.96
N ALA A 354 5.01 -0.98 21.28
CA ALA A 354 3.87 -1.56 22.01
C ALA A 354 3.06 -0.44 22.67
N LEU A 355 1.75 -0.48 22.49
CA LEU A 355 0.82 0.42 23.13
C LEU A 355 -0.22 -0.37 23.93
N ASP A 356 -0.71 0.20 25.03
CA ASP A 356 -1.83 -0.37 25.78
C ASP A 356 -3.12 -0.28 24.97
N LEU A 357 -3.83 -1.39 24.83
CA LEU A 357 -5.07 -1.49 24.04
C LEU A 357 -6.16 -0.52 24.50
N ASN A 358 -6.24 -0.27 25.81
CA ASN A 358 -7.34 0.51 26.36
C ASN A 358 -7.08 2.01 26.32
N SER A 359 -5.85 2.42 26.62
CA SER A 359 -5.48 3.82 26.80
C SER A 359 -4.61 4.41 25.69
N GLY A 360 -4.01 3.56 24.85
CA GLY A 360 -3.03 3.99 23.85
C GLY A 360 -1.68 4.41 24.45
N LYS A 361 -1.45 4.25 25.76
CA LYS A 361 -0.17 4.57 26.38
C LYS A 361 0.95 3.71 25.79
N ILE A 362 2.07 4.32 25.40
CA ILE A 362 3.25 3.59 24.94
C ILE A 362 3.81 2.78 26.12
N LEU A 363 3.87 1.48 25.96
CA LEU A 363 4.40 0.54 26.94
C LEU A 363 5.91 0.41 26.79
N TRP A 364 6.38 0.25 25.56
CA TRP A 364 7.80 0.21 25.20
C TRP A 364 7.99 0.48 23.71
N SER A 365 9.23 0.82 23.33
CA SER A 365 9.67 0.87 21.94
C SER A 365 11.08 0.29 21.82
N ARG A 366 11.34 -0.37 20.66
CA ARG A 366 12.66 -0.93 20.33
C ARG A 366 13.03 -0.49 18.93
N GLN A 367 13.92 0.50 18.85
CA GLN A 367 14.47 1.00 17.59
C GLN A 367 15.49 0.02 17.01
N MET A 368 15.42 -0.23 15.69
CA MET A 368 16.35 -1.12 14.99
C MET A 368 17.34 -0.34 14.12
N THR A 369 16.94 0.79 13.54
CA THR A 369 17.82 1.66 12.75
C THR A 369 17.85 3.06 13.39
N PRO A 370 18.86 3.38 14.21
CA PRO A 370 19.00 4.71 14.78
C PRO A 370 19.45 5.73 13.73
N LYS A 371 19.09 7.01 13.94
CA LYS A 371 19.48 8.14 13.09
C LYS A 371 18.95 8.08 11.66
N ASP A 372 17.83 7.37 11.42
CA ASP A 372 17.17 7.38 10.12
C ASP A 372 16.22 8.58 10.03
N ALA A 373 16.67 9.61 9.31
CA ALA A 373 15.83 10.73 8.91
C ALA A 373 15.99 10.95 7.40
N TYR A 374 14.88 10.89 6.67
CA TYR A 374 14.86 10.84 5.22
C TYR A 374 13.59 11.48 4.65
N THR A 375 13.75 12.18 3.52
CA THR A 375 12.68 12.62 2.63
C THR A 375 13.05 12.31 1.18
N ALA A 376 12.08 12.40 0.27
CA ALA A 376 12.35 12.18 -1.16
C ALA A 376 13.39 13.16 -1.75
N ALA A 377 13.64 14.33 -1.12
CA ALA A 377 14.72 15.24 -1.49
C ALA A 377 16.10 14.56 -1.43
N CYS A 378 16.30 13.57 -0.55
CA CYS A 378 17.58 12.89 -0.38
C CYS A 378 18.04 12.13 -1.62
N ARG A 379 17.12 11.81 -2.55
CA ARG A 379 17.42 11.16 -3.84
C ARG A 379 17.64 12.13 -4.99
N LEU A 380 17.31 13.42 -4.78
CA LEU A 380 17.38 14.41 -5.84
C LEU A 380 18.76 15.11 -5.85
N PRO A 381 19.17 15.70 -6.98
CA PRO A 381 20.34 16.57 -7.03
C PRO A 381 20.20 17.75 -6.07
N ASP A 382 19.00 18.35 -5.97
CA ASP A 382 18.66 19.35 -4.96
C ASP A 382 18.21 18.67 -3.67
N LYS A 383 19.10 18.66 -2.68
CA LYS A 383 18.90 18.05 -1.36
C LYS A 383 18.41 19.04 -0.31
N THR A 384 17.78 20.14 -0.70
CA THR A 384 17.47 21.26 0.21
C THR A 384 16.63 20.85 1.44
N ASN A 385 15.70 19.90 1.28
CA ASN A 385 14.88 19.36 2.39
C ASN A 385 15.32 17.94 2.82
N CYS A 386 16.49 17.48 2.41
CA CYS A 386 17.05 16.25 2.96
C CYS A 386 17.62 16.53 4.36
N ALA A 387 17.34 15.67 5.32
CA ALA A 387 17.94 15.71 6.64
C ALA A 387 19.48 15.59 6.56
N GLU A 388 20.22 16.26 7.46
CA GLU A 388 21.69 16.21 7.44
C GLU A 388 22.24 14.80 7.65
N SER A 389 21.55 13.99 8.47
CA SER A 389 21.88 12.58 8.69
C SER A 389 21.76 11.76 7.42
N ASN A 390 20.94 12.19 6.44
CA ASN A 390 20.70 11.51 5.17
C ASN A 390 20.49 10.00 5.39
N GLY A 391 19.50 9.66 6.20
CA GLY A 391 19.23 8.30 6.64
C GLY A 391 18.93 7.33 5.48
N PRO A 392 19.03 6.03 5.71
CA PRO A 392 18.89 5.01 4.66
C PRO A 392 17.46 4.72 4.20
N ASP A 393 16.43 5.28 4.86
CA ASP A 393 15.01 4.99 4.61
C ASP A 393 14.71 3.50 4.85
N PHE A 394 15.05 3.01 6.04
CA PHE A 394 14.89 1.60 6.41
C PHE A 394 13.60 1.32 7.19
N ASP A 395 12.50 1.86 6.71
CA ASP A 395 11.17 1.62 7.28
C ASP A 395 10.89 0.14 7.57
N PHE A 396 10.07 -0.09 8.58
CA PHE A 396 9.26 -1.29 8.69
C PHE A 396 7.91 -1.09 7.98
N GLY A 397 7.81 -1.51 6.71
CA GLY A 397 6.53 -1.66 6.02
C GLY A 397 5.83 -2.96 6.38
N SER A 398 6.58 -3.93 6.84
CA SER A 398 6.10 -5.24 7.26
C SER A 398 5.33 -5.14 8.57
N SER A 399 4.10 -5.65 8.57
CA SER A 399 3.28 -5.76 9.77
C SER A 399 3.94 -6.72 10.77
N PRO A 400 3.97 -6.42 12.08
CA PRO A 400 4.52 -7.33 13.07
C PRO A 400 3.65 -8.58 13.18
N ILE A 401 4.28 -9.74 13.22
CA ILE A 401 3.64 -11.04 13.40
C ILE A 401 3.86 -11.49 14.84
N LEU A 402 2.79 -11.71 15.59
CA LEU A 402 2.85 -12.26 16.94
C LEU A 402 2.72 -13.79 16.88
N VAL A 403 3.74 -14.51 17.31
CA VAL A 403 3.76 -15.99 17.33
C VAL A 403 4.14 -16.53 18.69
N ALA A 404 3.66 -17.74 19.00
CA ALA A 404 4.20 -18.58 20.07
C ALA A 404 5.36 -19.41 19.51
N LEU A 405 6.50 -19.42 20.21
CA LEU A 405 7.64 -20.26 19.89
C LEU A 405 7.48 -21.65 20.53
N PRO A 406 8.09 -22.70 19.95
CA PRO A 406 8.07 -24.04 20.55
C PRO A 406 8.62 -24.09 22.00
N SER A 407 9.43 -23.12 22.39
CA SER A 407 9.92 -22.95 23.77
C SER A 407 8.87 -22.47 24.77
N GLY A 408 7.65 -22.14 24.32
CA GLY A 408 6.62 -21.49 25.12
C GLY A 408 6.78 -19.96 25.24
N LYS A 409 7.90 -19.39 24.80
CA LYS A 409 8.08 -17.94 24.66
C LYS A 409 7.28 -17.44 23.48
N ARG A 410 7.09 -16.12 23.42
CA ARG A 410 6.45 -15.44 22.29
C ARG A 410 7.46 -14.58 21.56
N ALA A 411 7.19 -14.33 20.30
CA ALA A 411 7.99 -13.42 19.50
C ALA A 411 7.10 -12.50 18.66
N LEU A 412 7.56 -11.25 18.48
CA LEU A 412 7.11 -10.38 17.41
C LEU A 412 8.14 -10.42 16.31
N ILE A 413 7.72 -10.77 15.08
CA ILE A 413 8.61 -10.91 13.94
C ILE A 413 8.22 -9.90 12.88
N ALA A 414 9.19 -9.14 12.35
CA ALA A 414 8.99 -8.28 11.19
C ALA A 414 10.27 -8.15 10.39
N GLY A 415 10.11 -8.07 9.07
CA GLY A 415 11.19 -7.72 8.15
C GLY A 415 11.23 -6.20 7.92
N GLN A 416 12.41 -5.69 7.61
CA GLN A 416 12.70 -4.27 7.40
C GLN A 416 13.29 -4.03 6.00
N LYS A 417 13.11 -2.82 5.46
CA LYS A 417 13.76 -2.40 4.21
C LYS A 417 15.29 -2.54 4.23
N SER A 418 15.91 -2.62 5.41
CA SER A 418 17.34 -2.91 5.57
C SER A 418 17.76 -4.30 5.07
N GLY A 419 16.81 -5.17 4.75
CA GLY A 419 17.08 -6.58 4.41
C GLY A 419 17.31 -7.46 5.63
N VAL A 420 16.96 -7.00 6.82
CA VAL A 420 17.05 -7.77 8.07
C VAL A 420 15.66 -8.13 8.55
N VAL A 421 15.48 -9.38 8.98
CA VAL A 421 14.32 -9.86 9.73
C VAL A 421 14.68 -9.91 11.19
N TYR A 422 13.84 -9.33 12.03
CA TYR A 422 14.02 -9.28 13.48
C TYR A 422 12.92 -10.08 14.16
N ALA A 423 13.29 -10.81 15.21
CA ALA A 423 12.37 -11.33 16.21
C ALA A 423 12.68 -10.70 17.56
N VAL A 424 11.67 -10.14 18.20
CA VAL A 424 11.81 -9.48 19.50
C VAL A 424 10.86 -10.08 20.52
N ASP A 425 11.26 -10.09 21.78
CA ASP A 425 10.49 -10.60 22.91
C ASP A 425 9.45 -9.54 23.35
N PRO A 426 8.14 -9.73 23.10
CA PRO A 426 7.12 -8.78 23.51
C PRO A 426 6.98 -8.71 25.04
N ASP A 427 7.41 -9.74 25.77
CA ASP A 427 7.30 -9.84 27.22
C ASP A 427 8.50 -9.23 27.93
N ASN A 428 9.59 -8.93 27.19
CA ASN A 428 10.81 -8.31 27.69
C ASN A 428 11.16 -7.02 26.89
N GLN A 429 10.22 -6.08 26.83
CA GLN A 429 10.39 -4.73 26.25
C GLN A 429 11.01 -4.73 24.83
N GLY A 430 10.69 -5.75 24.03
CA GLY A 430 11.19 -5.88 22.68
C GLY A 430 12.68 -6.25 22.60
N GLU A 431 13.23 -6.94 23.58
CA GLU A 431 14.59 -7.48 23.49
C GLU A 431 14.74 -8.37 22.25
N VAL A 432 15.83 -8.21 21.52
CA VAL A 432 16.08 -8.98 20.29
C VAL A 432 16.37 -10.43 20.65
N LEU A 433 15.51 -11.34 20.21
CA LEU A 433 15.71 -12.78 20.33
C LEU A 433 16.68 -13.28 19.26
N TRP A 434 16.47 -12.85 18.02
CA TRP A 434 17.36 -13.12 16.90
C TRP A 434 17.15 -12.08 15.79
N GLN A 435 18.12 -11.98 14.91
CA GLN A 435 18.06 -11.20 13.67
C GLN A 435 18.80 -11.93 12.56
N THR A 436 18.23 -11.87 11.34
CA THR A 436 18.80 -12.56 10.17
C THR A 436 18.77 -11.64 8.96
N ARG A 437 19.93 -11.45 8.34
CA ARG A 437 20.00 -10.71 7.08
C ARG A 437 19.59 -11.62 5.92
N VAL A 438 18.57 -11.22 5.18
CA VAL A 438 18.04 -11.95 4.02
C VAL A 438 18.21 -11.16 2.71
N GLY A 439 18.61 -9.89 2.80
CA GLY A 439 18.74 -9.03 1.63
C GLY A 439 19.80 -7.95 1.80
N LYS A 440 20.10 -7.24 0.70
CA LYS A 440 21.01 -6.09 0.67
C LYS A 440 20.40 -4.88 1.35
N GLY A 441 19.08 -4.73 1.19
CA GLY A 441 18.34 -3.57 1.66
C GLY A 441 18.41 -2.37 0.70
N GLY A 442 17.68 -1.33 1.08
CA GLY A 442 17.55 -0.07 0.35
C GLY A 442 16.15 0.49 0.49
N THR A 443 15.93 1.70 0.01
CA THR A 443 14.63 2.39 0.11
C THR A 443 13.47 1.61 -0.54
N MET A 444 13.79 0.77 -1.54
CA MET A 444 12.86 -0.16 -2.21
C MET A 444 13.38 -1.61 -2.12
N GLY A 445 14.42 -1.85 -1.32
CA GLY A 445 15.02 -3.15 -1.09
C GLY A 445 14.49 -3.84 0.16
N GLY A 446 15.12 -4.93 0.54
CA GLY A 446 14.79 -5.69 1.75
C GLY A 446 13.35 -6.23 1.76
N VAL A 447 12.73 -6.23 2.94
CA VAL A 447 11.36 -6.74 3.15
C VAL A 447 10.39 -5.57 3.14
N GLN A 448 9.46 -5.54 2.17
CA GLN A 448 8.59 -4.39 1.94
C GLN A 448 7.24 -4.49 2.67
N TRP A 449 6.44 -5.53 2.40
CA TRP A 449 5.02 -5.53 2.78
C TRP A 449 4.67 -6.45 3.92
N GLY A 450 5.26 -7.61 4.00
CA GLY A 450 5.01 -8.52 5.09
C GLY A 450 5.30 -9.98 4.78
N SER A 451 5.56 -10.70 5.85
CA SER A 451 5.86 -12.12 5.85
C SER A 451 4.64 -12.94 6.26
N ALA A 452 4.70 -14.26 6.07
CA ALA A 452 3.75 -15.20 6.66
C ALA A 452 4.49 -16.15 7.61
N ALA A 453 3.81 -16.62 8.66
CA ALA A 453 4.41 -17.57 9.60
C ALA A 453 3.45 -18.72 9.89
N ASP A 454 3.94 -19.95 9.77
CA ASP A 454 3.29 -21.14 10.30
C ASP A 454 3.81 -21.46 11.73
N GLN A 455 3.69 -22.70 12.18
CA GLN A 455 4.13 -23.10 13.52
C GLN A 455 5.66 -23.26 13.65
N ASN A 456 6.39 -23.33 12.54
CA ASN A 456 7.81 -23.65 12.51
C ASN A 456 8.68 -22.56 11.88
N ASN A 457 8.17 -21.90 10.85
CA ASN A 457 8.95 -21.03 9.99
C ASN A 457 8.22 -19.69 9.72
N VAL A 458 9.01 -18.65 9.46
CA VAL A 458 8.54 -17.43 8.82
C VAL A 458 9.03 -17.40 7.37
N TYR A 459 8.12 -17.14 6.44
CA TYR A 459 8.35 -17.05 5.00
C TYR A 459 8.48 -15.60 4.60
N VAL A 460 9.62 -15.26 3.99
CA VAL A 460 10.03 -13.88 3.76
C VAL A 460 10.31 -13.66 2.28
N ALA A 461 9.57 -12.76 1.66
CA ALA A 461 9.84 -12.27 0.32
C ALA A 461 10.76 -11.05 0.39
N VAL A 462 11.80 -11.03 -0.44
CA VAL A 462 12.81 -9.97 -0.45
C VAL A 462 12.79 -9.26 -1.79
N SER A 463 12.59 -7.94 -1.75
CA SER A 463 12.58 -7.09 -2.93
C SER A 463 13.97 -6.98 -3.54
N ASP A 464 14.89 -6.32 -2.87
CA ASP A 464 16.24 -6.00 -3.35
C ASP A 464 16.26 -5.58 -4.83
N ILE A 465 15.27 -4.79 -5.23
CA ILE A 465 15.12 -4.35 -6.62
C ILE A 465 16.34 -3.58 -7.08
N GLY A 466 16.99 -4.07 -8.12
CA GLY A 466 18.08 -3.37 -8.78
C GLY A 466 17.56 -2.28 -9.73
N ARG A 467 18.43 -1.29 -9.99
CA ARG A 467 18.13 -0.24 -10.97
C ARG A 467 19.29 -0.04 -11.92
N ILE A 468 18.98 0.14 -13.20
CA ILE A 468 19.93 0.47 -14.25
C ILE A 468 19.68 1.89 -14.75
N MET A 469 20.76 2.64 -15.01
CA MET A 469 20.66 3.94 -15.67
C MET A 469 20.32 3.74 -17.15
N LEU A 470 19.32 4.46 -17.64
CA LEU A 470 19.04 4.48 -19.07
C LEU A 470 20.09 5.33 -19.79
N THR A 471 20.61 4.83 -20.90
CA THR A 471 21.82 5.32 -21.61
C THR A 471 21.75 6.79 -22.06
N TYR A 472 20.57 7.40 -22.07
CA TYR A 472 20.35 8.78 -22.53
C TYR A 472 19.40 9.60 -21.63
N SER A 473 19.22 9.18 -20.37
CA SER A 473 18.25 9.81 -19.47
C SER A 473 18.77 9.82 -18.03
N THR A 474 18.37 10.83 -17.26
CA THR A 474 18.52 10.83 -15.80
C THR A 474 17.58 9.85 -15.10
N SER A 475 16.70 9.17 -15.83
CA SER A 475 15.80 8.15 -15.30
C SER A 475 16.49 6.79 -15.18
N THR A 476 16.10 6.06 -14.15
CA THR A 476 16.56 4.69 -13.91
C THR A 476 15.44 3.70 -14.25
N ASP A 477 15.82 2.55 -14.76
CA ASP A 477 14.92 1.42 -14.97
C ASP A 477 15.18 0.30 -13.96
N ALA A 478 14.22 -0.63 -13.77
CA ALA A 478 14.45 -1.81 -12.95
C ALA A 478 15.42 -2.76 -13.66
N ASP A 479 16.33 -3.35 -12.88
CA ASP A 479 17.25 -4.34 -13.41
C ASP A 479 16.51 -5.69 -13.53
N PRO A 480 16.39 -6.27 -14.74
CA PRO A 480 15.71 -7.55 -14.95
C PRO A 480 16.45 -8.75 -14.35
N LYS A 481 17.65 -8.55 -13.84
CA LYS A 481 18.51 -9.61 -13.28
C LYS A 481 18.58 -9.56 -11.75
N GLN A 482 18.10 -8.47 -11.11
CA GLN A 482 18.26 -8.25 -9.67
C GLN A 482 16.94 -8.34 -8.91
N GLY A 483 16.96 -9.12 -7.84
CA GLY A 483 15.91 -9.28 -6.86
C GLY A 483 16.43 -10.11 -5.68
N GLY A 484 15.70 -10.13 -4.57
CA GLY A 484 16.15 -10.81 -3.34
C GLY A 484 15.68 -12.27 -3.22
N GLY A 485 14.59 -12.65 -3.84
CA GLY A 485 14.04 -14.02 -3.78
C GLY A 485 13.21 -14.32 -2.54
N MET A 486 13.06 -15.60 -2.23
CA MET A 486 12.19 -16.11 -1.16
C MET A 486 12.99 -16.93 -0.15
N PHE A 487 12.73 -16.68 1.15
CA PHE A 487 13.37 -17.36 2.27
C PHE A 487 12.34 -18.03 3.17
N ALA A 488 12.75 -19.13 3.82
CA ALA A 488 12.12 -19.60 5.04
C ALA A 488 13.14 -19.54 6.17
N LEU A 489 12.79 -18.91 7.27
CA LEU A 489 13.61 -18.81 8.47
C LEU A 489 12.91 -19.53 9.62
N ARG A 490 13.67 -20.24 10.44
CA ARG A 490 13.16 -20.92 11.61
C ARG A 490 12.70 -19.94 12.67
N LEU A 491 11.50 -20.11 13.20
CA LEU A 491 10.93 -19.19 14.19
C LEU A 491 11.78 -19.06 15.46
N ASN A 492 12.42 -20.15 15.91
CA ASN A 492 13.15 -20.16 17.19
C ASN A 492 14.42 -19.32 17.21
N ASN A 493 15.15 -19.29 16.08
CA ASN A 493 16.52 -18.78 16.06
C ASN A 493 16.88 -18.02 14.77
N GLY A 494 15.95 -17.90 13.82
CA GLY A 494 16.16 -17.19 12.56
C GLY A 494 17.09 -17.89 11.57
N GLU A 495 17.43 -19.16 11.79
CA GLU A 495 18.23 -19.94 10.84
C GLU A 495 17.53 -20.06 9.48
N ASN A 496 18.29 -19.92 8.41
CA ASN A 496 17.80 -20.14 7.05
C ASN A 496 17.53 -21.64 6.82
N VAL A 497 16.25 -21.97 6.61
CA VAL A 497 15.81 -23.34 6.28
C VAL A 497 16.03 -23.61 4.80
N TRP A 498 15.63 -22.66 3.95
CA TRP A 498 15.86 -22.69 2.51
C TRP A 498 15.82 -21.28 1.92
N TYR A 499 16.45 -21.13 0.79
CA TYR A 499 16.44 -19.93 -0.04
C TYR A 499 16.18 -20.30 -1.49
N THR A 500 15.24 -19.61 -2.13
CA THR A 500 14.96 -19.73 -3.56
C THR A 500 15.29 -18.41 -4.23
N ALA A 501 16.29 -18.45 -5.12
CA ALA A 501 16.73 -17.29 -5.87
C ALA A 501 15.61 -16.77 -6.80
N PRO A 502 15.54 -15.46 -7.04
CA PRO A 502 14.60 -14.89 -7.99
C PRO A 502 14.91 -15.37 -9.42
N LYS A 503 13.87 -15.61 -10.23
CA LYS A 503 14.04 -15.94 -11.64
C LYS A 503 14.25 -14.65 -12.45
N PRO A 504 15.40 -14.45 -13.11
CA PRO A 504 15.60 -13.27 -13.96
C PRO A 504 14.54 -13.18 -15.07
N CYS A 505 14.13 -11.98 -15.39
CA CYS A 505 13.16 -11.71 -16.47
C CYS A 505 13.71 -11.89 -17.88
N GLY A 506 14.96 -12.33 -18.03
CA GLY A 506 15.62 -12.42 -19.33
C GLY A 506 15.89 -11.05 -19.93
N GLN A 507 15.49 -10.87 -21.20
CA GLN A 507 15.70 -9.61 -21.94
C GLN A 507 14.44 -8.71 -21.96
N GLN A 508 13.41 -9.03 -21.18
CA GLN A 508 12.20 -8.21 -21.13
C GLN A 508 12.55 -6.83 -20.56
N PRO A 509 12.28 -5.74 -21.28
CA PRO A 509 12.56 -4.40 -20.77
C PRO A 509 11.68 -4.11 -19.56
N ARG A 510 12.25 -3.42 -18.56
CA ARG A 510 11.55 -2.91 -17.37
C ARG A 510 10.91 -3.97 -16.46
N CYS A 511 11.26 -5.22 -16.64
CA CYS A 511 10.90 -6.29 -15.74
C CYS A 511 11.86 -6.32 -14.55
N SER A 512 11.40 -6.71 -13.38
CA SER A 512 12.24 -7.01 -12.23
C SER A 512 11.72 -8.26 -11.51
N PRO A 513 12.58 -9.21 -11.19
CA PRO A 513 12.20 -10.40 -10.44
C PRO A 513 12.12 -10.14 -8.93
N ALA A 514 12.15 -8.88 -8.51
CA ALA A 514 12.06 -8.48 -7.10
C ALA A 514 10.76 -8.99 -6.48
N GLN A 515 10.86 -9.68 -5.34
CA GLN A 515 9.71 -10.22 -4.61
C GLN A 515 9.39 -9.29 -3.45
N SER A 516 8.49 -8.33 -3.68
CA SER A 516 8.13 -7.33 -2.68
C SER A 516 6.73 -7.53 -2.09
N ALA A 517 5.85 -8.29 -2.76
CA ALA A 517 4.50 -8.53 -2.25
C ALA A 517 4.50 -9.30 -0.92
N ALA A 518 3.49 -9.04 -0.11
CA ALA A 518 3.29 -9.78 1.12
C ALA A 518 3.08 -11.27 0.87
N VAL A 519 3.67 -12.09 1.71
CA VAL A 519 3.59 -13.56 1.63
C VAL A 519 2.27 -14.04 2.24
N THR A 520 1.72 -15.10 1.68
CA THR A 520 0.59 -15.86 2.23
C THR A 520 0.97 -17.32 2.30
N ALA A 521 0.59 -18.01 3.36
CA ALA A 521 0.89 -19.43 3.51
C ALA A 521 -0.37 -20.26 3.83
N ILE A 522 -0.35 -21.50 3.36
CA ILE A 522 -1.25 -22.59 3.71
C ILE A 522 -0.41 -23.79 4.13
N PRO A 523 -0.97 -24.86 4.72
CA PRO A 523 -0.21 -26.06 5.02
C PRO A 523 0.56 -26.58 3.80
N GLY A 524 1.89 -26.61 3.91
CA GLY A 524 2.79 -27.14 2.89
C GLY A 524 3.21 -26.16 1.78
N VAL A 525 2.63 -24.93 1.71
CA VAL A 525 2.91 -24.00 0.59
C VAL A 525 2.95 -22.55 1.08
N ALA A 526 3.89 -21.76 0.55
CA ALA A 526 3.94 -20.30 0.67
C ALA A 526 3.78 -19.65 -0.72
N PHE A 527 2.98 -18.58 -0.80
CA PHE A 527 2.73 -17.82 -2.03
C PHE A 527 3.39 -16.45 -1.95
N SER A 528 4.04 -16.03 -3.02
CA SER A 528 4.67 -14.72 -3.15
C SER A 528 4.47 -14.15 -4.56
N GLY A 529 4.13 -12.88 -4.64
CA GLY A 529 4.09 -12.13 -5.88
C GLY A 529 5.40 -11.37 -6.12
N SER A 530 5.67 -11.04 -7.37
CA SER A 530 6.87 -10.30 -7.77
C SER A 530 6.57 -9.18 -8.77
N VAL A 531 7.51 -8.26 -8.91
CA VAL A 531 7.37 -7.09 -9.78
C VAL A 531 7.32 -7.48 -11.26
N ASP A 532 7.79 -8.67 -11.63
CA ASP A 532 7.63 -9.25 -12.97
C ASP A 532 6.19 -9.69 -13.30
N GLY A 533 5.25 -9.55 -12.36
CA GLY A 533 3.85 -9.95 -12.52
C GLY A 533 3.56 -11.40 -12.20
N HIS A 534 4.55 -12.19 -11.84
CA HIS A 534 4.36 -13.60 -11.50
C HIS A 534 3.89 -13.79 -10.05
N LEU A 535 2.86 -14.60 -9.87
CA LEU A 535 2.47 -15.18 -8.59
C LEU A 535 3.03 -16.61 -8.52
N ARG A 536 3.89 -16.86 -7.53
CA ARG A 536 4.56 -18.15 -7.35
C ARG A 536 4.17 -18.80 -6.05
N ALA A 537 4.05 -20.14 -6.09
CA ALA A 537 3.86 -20.97 -4.91
C ALA A 537 5.11 -21.81 -4.68
N TYR A 538 5.59 -21.81 -3.43
CA TYR A 538 6.80 -22.47 -2.99
C TYR A 538 6.44 -23.58 -2.00
N SER A 539 7.03 -24.76 -2.17
CA SER A 539 6.97 -25.81 -1.13
C SER A 539 7.54 -25.28 0.18
N SER A 540 6.81 -25.38 1.27
CA SER A 540 7.29 -24.94 2.58
C SER A 540 8.45 -25.78 3.11
N ALA A 541 8.63 -27.00 2.59
CA ALA A 541 9.66 -27.94 3.02
C ALA A 541 11.05 -27.60 2.46
N ASP A 542 11.15 -27.23 1.18
CA ASP A 542 12.41 -27.08 0.47
C ASP A 542 12.50 -25.87 -0.47
N GLY A 543 11.47 -25.03 -0.51
CA GLY A 543 11.43 -23.81 -1.32
C GLY A 543 11.29 -24.03 -2.82
N LYS A 544 11.07 -25.25 -3.30
CA LYS A 544 10.84 -25.50 -4.72
C LYS A 544 9.57 -24.80 -5.18
N ILE A 545 9.63 -24.16 -6.36
CA ILE A 545 8.45 -23.58 -7.00
C ILE A 545 7.58 -24.73 -7.50
N VAL A 546 6.38 -24.86 -6.93
CA VAL A 546 5.39 -25.89 -7.28
C VAL A 546 4.31 -25.37 -8.22
N TRP A 547 4.18 -24.04 -8.35
CA TRP A 547 3.26 -23.37 -9.26
C TRP A 547 3.77 -21.96 -9.56
N ASP A 548 3.60 -21.51 -10.82
CA ASP A 548 4.07 -20.20 -11.31
C ASP A 548 3.07 -19.71 -12.35
N TYR A 549 2.46 -18.54 -12.13
CA TYR A 549 1.47 -17.95 -13.01
C TYR A 549 1.81 -16.50 -13.32
N ASP A 550 1.94 -16.19 -14.62
CA ASP A 550 2.10 -14.82 -15.10
C ASP A 550 0.74 -14.11 -15.12
N THR A 551 0.60 -13.10 -14.25
CA THR A 551 -0.62 -12.30 -14.17
C THR A 551 -0.57 -11.07 -15.07
N ALA A 552 0.58 -10.72 -15.65
CA ALA A 552 0.79 -9.51 -16.45
C ALA A 552 0.29 -9.69 -17.90
N GLN A 553 -0.99 -9.98 -18.04
CA GLN A 553 -1.65 -10.22 -19.33
C GLN A 553 -3.05 -9.61 -19.39
N ALA A 554 -3.63 -9.56 -20.58
CA ALA A 554 -5.01 -9.12 -20.77
C ALA A 554 -6.00 -10.21 -20.32
N TYR A 555 -7.14 -9.79 -19.78
CA TYR A 555 -8.20 -10.67 -19.30
C TYR A 555 -9.56 -10.27 -19.84
N GLU A 556 -10.35 -11.25 -20.23
CA GLU A 556 -11.80 -11.12 -20.30
C GLU A 556 -12.35 -11.03 -18.88
N THR A 557 -13.17 -10.03 -18.60
CA THR A 557 -13.62 -9.73 -17.25
C THR A 557 -15.10 -9.95 -17.08
N VAL A 558 -15.51 -10.43 -15.91
CA VAL A 558 -16.94 -10.70 -15.59
C VAL A 558 -17.80 -9.43 -15.58
N ASN A 559 -17.20 -8.27 -15.45
CA ASN A 559 -17.91 -6.99 -15.47
C ASN A 559 -17.83 -6.23 -16.80
N GLY A 560 -17.20 -6.83 -17.84
CA GLY A 560 -17.11 -6.26 -19.19
C GLY A 560 -16.21 -5.03 -19.33
N VAL A 561 -15.43 -4.70 -18.29
CA VAL A 561 -14.43 -3.64 -18.32
C VAL A 561 -13.11 -4.21 -18.83
N PRO A 562 -12.41 -3.56 -19.78
CA PRO A 562 -11.11 -4.05 -20.23
C PRO A 562 -10.15 -4.24 -19.05
N GLY A 563 -9.62 -5.45 -18.90
CA GLY A 563 -8.76 -5.84 -17.80
C GLY A 563 -7.35 -6.22 -18.26
N HIS A 564 -6.35 -5.74 -17.51
CA HIS A 564 -4.96 -6.12 -17.71
C HIS A 564 -4.29 -6.27 -16.35
N GLY A 565 -3.56 -7.36 -16.15
CA GLY A 565 -2.72 -7.54 -14.97
C GLY A 565 -1.38 -6.82 -15.11
N GLY A 566 -0.63 -6.78 -14.04
CA GLY A 566 0.67 -6.13 -13.97
C GLY A 566 1.49 -6.62 -12.80
N SER A 567 2.37 -5.79 -12.28
CA SER A 567 3.23 -6.13 -11.15
C SER A 567 2.44 -6.52 -9.89
N LEU A 568 2.98 -7.46 -9.16
CA LEU A 568 2.52 -7.88 -7.85
C LEU A 568 3.49 -7.32 -6.79
N ASP A 569 3.29 -6.05 -6.44
CA ASP A 569 4.13 -5.32 -5.48
C ASP A 569 3.24 -4.73 -4.37
N GLY A 570 2.51 -5.55 -3.69
CA GLY A 570 1.50 -5.08 -2.75
C GLY A 570 1.13 -6.13 -1.70
N PRO A 571 -0.14 -6.16 -1.30
CA PRO A 571 -0.58 -6.92 -0.14
C PRO A 571 -0.58 -8.46 -0.30
N GLY A 572 -0.31 -8.99 -1.49
CA GLY A 572 -0.27 -10.42 -1.74
C GLY A 572 -1.65 -11.09 -1.82
N PRO A 573 -1.70 -12.42 -2.04
CA PRO A 573 -2.96 -13.13 -2.19
C PRO A 573 -3.67 -13.35 -0.86
N ALA A 574 -4.98 -13.56 -0.93
CA ALA A 574 -5.83 -14.07 0.16
C ALA A 574 -6.46 -15.40 -0.27
N ILE A 575 -6.55 -16.35 0.66
CA ILE A 575 -7.01 -17.71 0.37
C ILE A 575 -8.06 -18.12 1.41
N ALA A 576 -9.24 -18.53 0.94
CA ALA A 576 -10.29 -19.12 1.75
C ALA A 576 -11.29 -19.87 0.86
N ASP A 577 -12.03 -20.81 1.44
CA ASP A 577 -13.11 -21.57 0.79
C ASP A 577 -12.71 -22.20 -0.56
N GLY A 578 -11.49 -22.71 -0.69
CA GLY A 578 -11.02 -23.37 -1.90
C GLY A 578 -10.61 -22.41 -3.03
N MET A 579 -10.53 -21.10 -2.76
CA MET A 579 -10.19 -20.09 -3.76
C MET A 579 -9.05 -19.19 -3.30
N LEU A 580 -8.26 -18.75 -4.29
CA LEU A 580 -7.21 -17.75 -4.11
C LEU A 580 -7.59 -16.48 -4.87
N PHE A 581 -7.44 -15.33 -4.21
CA PHE A 581 -7.70 -14.03 -4.80
C PHE A 581 -6.46 -13.13 -4.72
N VAL A 582 -6.12 -12.46 -5.81
CA VAL A 582 -5.00 -11.53 -5.85
C VAL A 582 -5.31 -10.35 -6.76
N ASN A 583 -4.96 -9.15 -6.31
CA ASN A 583 -4.92 -7.97 -7.17
C ASN A 583 -3.62 -7.96 -7.99
N SER A 584 -3.72 -7.72 -9.29
CA SER A 584 -2.59 -7.61 -10.20
C SER A 584 -2.57 -6.25 -10.89
N GLY A 585 -1.46 -5.53 -10.73
CA GLY A 585 -1.27 -4.20 -11.31
C GLY A 585 -0.86 -3.12 -10.31
N TYR A 586 -0.04 -3.43 -9.33
CA TYR A 586 0.51 -2.43 -8.42
C TYR A 586 1.94 -2.04 -8.82
N PRO A 587 2.12 -0.93 -9.56
CA PRO A 587 3.38 -0.56 -10.18
C PRO A 587 4.32 0.25 -9.26
N THR A 588 4.33 0.00 -7.97
CA THR A 588 5.32 0.63 -7.07
C THR A 588 6.72 0.34 -7.58
N ALA A 589 7.68 1.16 -7.25
CA ALA A 589 9.07 1.02 -7.71
C ALA A 589 9.25 0.97 -9.24
N GLY A 590 8.23 1.37 -10.01
CA GLY A 590 8.28 1.38 -11.47
C GLY A 590 7.93 0.05 -12.12
N GLY A 591 7.13 -0.78 -11.46
CA GLY A 591 6.53 -1.98 -12.02
C GLY A 591 5.45 -1.71 -13.07
N MET A 592 4.84 -2.77 -13.57
CA MET A 592 3.78 -2.74 -14.59
C MET A 592 2.44 -2.37 -13.98
N SER A 593 1.73 -1.43 -14.60
CA SER A 593 0.35 -1.07 -14.24
C SER A 593 -0.62 -2.20 -14.60
N GLY A 594 -1.74 -2.28 -13.88
CA GLY A 594 -2.84 -3.19 -14.16
C GLY A 594 -4.04 -2.86 -13.27
N ASN A 595 -5.22 -3.38 -13.61
CA ASN A 595 -6.46 -3.01 -12.94
C ASN A 595 -7.35 -4.20 -12.58
N VAL A 596 -6.77 -5.40 -12.38
CA VAL A 596 -7.58 -6.60 -12.19
C VAL A 596 -7.46 -7.22 -10.80
N LEU A 597 -8.59 -7.71 -10.30
CA LEU A 597 -8.68 -8.74 -9.28
C LEU A 597 -8.85 -10.09 -9.99
N LEU A 598 -7.98 -11.04 -9.70
CA LEU A 598 -8.03 -12.40 -10.21
C LEU A 598 -8.49 -13.37 -9.13
N ALA A 599 -9.40 -14.25 -9.49
CA ALA A 599 -9.82 -15.39 -8.67
C ALA A 599 -9.31 -16.68 -9.31
N PHE A 600 -8.69 -17.51 -8.50
CA PHE A 600 -8.19 -18.84 -8.88
C PHE A 600 -8.94 -19.91 -8.10
N SER A 601 -9.19 -21.02 -8.76
CA SER A 601 -9.69 -22.25 -8.15
C SER A 601 -9.01 -23.46 -8.78
N VAL A 602 -9.19 -24.63 -8.19
CA VAL A 602 -8.66 -25.88 -8.74
C VAL A 602 -9.35 -26.14 -10.08
N ASP A 603 -8.54 -26.33 -11.13
CA ASP A 603 -8.93 -26.51 -12.54
C ASP A 603 -9.77 -25.36 -13.14
N GLY A 604 -9.94 -24.22 -12.44
CA GLY A 604 -10.78 -23.11 -12.89
C GLY A 604 -12.29 -23.30 -12.65
N ASN A 605 -12.67 -24.30 -11.86
CA ASN A 605 -14.07 -24.69 -11.59
C ASN A 605 -14.70 -23.99 -10.38
#